data_42c80176f0cef11e15330908e0934b31
#
_entry.id   42c80176f0cef11e15330908e0934b31
#
_cell.length_a   1.000
_cell.length_b   1.000
_cell.length_c   1.000
_cell.angle_alpha   90.00
_cell.angle_beta   90.00
_cell.angle_gamma   90.00
#
_symmetry.space_group_name_H-M   'P 1'
#
loop_
_entity.id
_entity.type
_entity.pdbx_description
1 polymer ?
#
loop_
_entity_poly.entity_id
_entity_poly.type
_entity_poly.pdbx_seq_one_letter_code
_entity_poly.pdbx_strand_id
1 'polypeptide(L)'
;MRTKDAELLTRIKDYVEDYCNNYGSGPSVREIASEFNVSRGTAQNYLAALREDGQLVMGTHNHYEEKDYGHDRETTNVAIVGEISCGPLSEAQQENRGYIRLPRSFVGAGEFFFLEAKGDSMINAGIEEGDLILVKKQQEAEAGQIVVALVENENTLKRLEFDRRRRRYYLHPENEKYSDMYVDRLEIQGVVSKIIKDPK
;
A
#
# COMPACT_ATOMS: atom_id res chain seq x y z
N MET A 1 20.18 28.69 27.76
CA MET A 1 19.51 27.79 26.78
C MET A 1 20.21 27.97 25.43
N ARG A 2 20.80 26.91 24.87
CA ARG A 2 21.34 27.01 23.49
C ARG A 2 20.16 27.16 22.53
N THR A 3 20.12 28.24 21.78
CA THR A 3 19.15 28.45 20.72
C THR A 3 19.27 27.28 19.73
N LYS A 4 18.17 26.56 19.47
CA LYS A 4 18.14 25.50 18.47
C LYS A 4 18.41 26.14 17.11
N ASP A 5 19.20 25.46 16.30
CA ASP A 5 19.46 25.89 14.92
C ASP A 5 18.16 25.76 14.13
N ALA A 6 17.63 26.89 13.67
CA ALA A 6 16.36 26.95 12.94
C ALA A 6 16.46 26.26 11.56
N GLU A 7 17.65 26.30 10.91
CA GLU A 7 17.85 25.63 9.63
C GLU A 7 17.84 24.11 9.81
N LEU A 8 18.52 23.60 10.85
CA LEU A 8 18.49 22.16 11.14
C LEU A 8 17.09 21.68 11.56
N LEU A 9 16.33 22.52 12.27
CA LEU A 9 14.94 22.21 12.65
C LEU A 9 14.06 22.00 11.40
N THR A 10 14.16 22.92 10.43
CA THR A 10 13.41 22.83 9.16
C THR A 10 13.82 21.59 8.37
N ARG A 11 15.11 21.32 8.24
CA ARG A 11 15.62 20.15 7.51
C ARG A 11 15.19 18.82 8.15
N ILE A 12 15.16 18.74 9.47
CA ILE A 12 14.65 17.55 10.18
C ILE A 12 13.14 17.39 9.93
N LYS A 13 12.38 18.49 9.93
CA LYS A 13 10.96 18.47 9.61
C LYS A 13 10.72 17.92 8.20
N ASP A 14 11.35 18.53 7.20
CA ASP A 14 11.21 18.14 5.80
C ASP A 14 11.59 16.66 5.58
N TYR A 15 12.66 16.19 6.21
CA TYR A 15 13.06 14.78 6.17
C TYR A 15 11.99 13.84 6.77
N VAL A 16 11.40 14.21 7.92
CA VAL A 16 10.33 13.42 8.55
C VAL A 16 9.10 13.38 7.66
N GLU A 17 8.72 14.50 7.06
CA GLU A 17 7.59 14.60 6.13
C GLU A 17 7.83 13.73 4.89
N ASP A 18 8.99 13.85 4.25
CA ASP A 18 9.37 13.03 3.10
C ASP A 18 9.43 11.54 3.44
N TYR A 19 9.97 11.21 4.60
CA TYR A 19 10.02 9.81 5.05
C TYR A 19 8.61 9.24 5.29
N CYS A 20 7.73 10.01 5.94
CA CYS A 20 6.33 9.63 6.14
C CYS A 20 5.60 9.43 4.80
N ASN A 21 5.84 10.31 3.84
CA ASN A 21 5.23 10.23 2.51
C ASN A 21 5.71 8.98 1.73
N ASN A 22 6.99 8.63 1.85
CA ASN A 22 7.58 7.52 1.12
C ASN A 22 7.35 6.15 1.78
N TYR A 23 7.33 6.10 3.11
CA TYR A 23 7.31 4.83 3.87
C TYR A 23 6.05 4.63 4.71
N GLY A 24 5.13 5.60 4.73
CA GLY A 24 3.86 5.50 5.47
C GLY A 24 3.99 5.51 6.99
N SER A 25 5.20 5.62 7.51
CA SER A 25 5.51 5.75 8.94
C SER A 25 6.68 6.71 9.13
N GLY A 26 6.76 7.38 10.27
CA GLY A 26 7.87 8.29 10.54
C GLY A 26 9.19 7.58 10.83
N PRO A 27 10.33 8.24 10.57
CA PRO A 27 11.64 7.70 10.86
C PRO A 27 11.87 7.56 12.36
N SER A 28 12.66 6.57 12.76
CA SER A 28 13.10 6.44 14.15
C SER A 28 14.09 7.56 14.53
N VAL A 29 14.20 7.84 15.83
CA VAL A 29 15.20 8.79 16.35
C VAL A 29 16.62 8.42 15.94
N ARG A 30 16.88 7.12 15.74
CA ARG A 30 18.20 6.61 15.32
C ARG A 30 18.49 6.95 13.85
N GLU A 31 17.51 6.82 12.99
CA GLU A 31 17.61 7.17 11.57
C GLU A 31 17.85 8.66 11.39
N ILE A 32 17.04 9.50 12.09
CA ILE A 32 17.24 10.95 12.09
C ILE A 32 18.63 11.34 12.62
N ALA A 33 19.08 10.73 13.72
CA ALA A 33 20.40 10.99 14.28
C ALA A 33 21.53 10.63 13.29
N SER A 34 21.37 9.54 12.55
CA SER A 34 22.32 9.09 11.54
C SER A 34 22.31 10.01 10.31
N GLU A 35 21.14 10.37 9.80
CA GLU A 35 20.98 11.22 8.61
C GLU A 35 21.59 12.61 8.79
N PHE A 36 21.34 13.23 9.93
CA PHE A 36 21.82 14.59 10.23
C PHE A 36 23.17 14.62 10.98
N ASN A 37 23.78 13.46 11.19
CA ASN A 37 25.05 13.31 11.94
C ASN A 37 25.03 14.02 13.30
N VAL A 38 23.93 13.83 14.06
CA VAL A 38 23.74 14.38 15.40
C VAL A 38 23.60 13.28 16.44
N SER A 39 23.75 13.63 17.73
CA SER A 39 23.48 12.67 18.80
C SER A 39 21.99 12.31 18.85
N ARG A 40 21.65 11.10 19.34
CA ARG A 40 20.24 10.71 19.56
C ARG A 40 19.50 11.69 20.47
N GLY A 41 20.15 12.21 21.51
CA GLY A 41 19.59 13.22 22.40
C GLY A 41 19.31 14.53 21.66
N THR A 42 20.19 14.93 20.74
CA THR A 42 20.00 16.10 19.89
C THR A 42 18.80 15.89 18.97
N ALA A 43 18.73 14.78 18.24
CA ALA A 43 17.60 14.45 17.37
C ALA A 43 16.28 14.45 18.16
N GLN A 44 16.25 13.83 19.34
CA GLN A 44 15.09 13.79 20.21
C GLN A 44 14.64 15.19 20.68
N ASN A 45 15.59 16.09 20.97
CA ASN A 45 15.28 17.47 21.37
C ASN A 45 14.68 18.29 20.19
N TYR A 46 15.13 18.06 18.96
CA TYR A 46 14.55 18.72 17.78
C TYR A 46 13.14 18.20 17.49
N LEU A 47 12.94 16.89 17.56
CA LEU A 47 11.63 16.28 17.41
C LEU A 47 10.65 16.75 18.50
N ALA A 48 11.10 16.87 19.74
CA ALA A 48 10.28 17.42 20.83
C ALA A 48 9.86 18.87 20.54
N ALA A 49 10.78 19.71 19.99
CA ALA A 49 10.42 21.09 19.61
C ALA A 49 9.38 21.13 18.48
N LEU A 50 9.57 20.37 17.43
CA LEU A 50 8.62 20.29 16.32
C LEU A 50 7.23 19.82 16.79
N ARG A 51 7.19 18.96 17.79
CA ARG A 51 5.97 18.52 18.43
C ARG A 51 5.33 19.60 19.31
N GLU A 52 6.12 20.29 20.14
CA GLU A 52 5.65 21.40 20.98
C GLU A 52 5.07 22.54 20.14
N ASP A 53 5.73 22.85 19.00
CA ASP A 53 5.25 23.83 18.02
C ASP A 53 4.06 23.29 17.20
N GLY A 54 3.67 22.04 17.44
CA GLY A 54 2.57 21.36 16.78
C GLY A 54 2.79 21.12 15.29
N GLN A 55 4.03 21.05 14.83
CA GLN A 55 4.39 20.74 13.45
C GLN A 55 4.48 19.24 13.18
N LEU A 56 4.67 18.42 14.23
CA LEU A 56 4.65 16.97 14.17
C LEU A 56 3.72 16.39 15.25
N VAL A 57 3.04 15.28 14.96
CA VAL A 57 2.22 14.53 15.90
C VAL A 57 2.82 13.14 16.10
N MET A 58 2.77 12.60 17.31
CA MET A 58 3.17 11.21 17.56
C MET A 58 2.02 10.26 17.25
N GLY A 59 2.24 9.34 16.32
CA GLY A 59 1.35 8.21 16.08
C GLY A 59 1.42 7.12 17.16
N THR A 60 0.58 6.12 17.07
CA THR A 60 0.34 5.08 18.08
C THR A 60 1.53 4.16 18.41
N HIS A 61 2.63 4.20 17.65
CA HIS A 61 3.78 3.29 17.80
C HIS A 61 5.13 4.02 17.90
N ASN A 62 5.21 5.17 18.59
CA ASN A 62 6.45 5.98 18.68
C ASN A 62 6.99 6.48 17.31
N HIS A 63 6.17 6.50 16.29
CA HIS A 63 6.49 7.09 15.00
C HIS A 63 5.96 8.52 14.93
N TYR A 64 6.68 9.41 14.23
CA TYR A 64 6.24 10.78 14.01
C TYR A 64 5.33 10.83 12.79
N GLU A 65 4.24 11.56 12.89
CA GLU A 65 3.27 11.78 11.83
C GLU A 65 3.14 13.28 11.56
N GLU A 66 2.83 13.65 10.34
CA GLU A 66 2.56 15.04 9.98
C GLU A 66 1.30 15.56 10.71
N LYS A 67 1.30 16.84 11.10
CA LYS A 67 0.11 17.46 11.71
C LYS A 67 -0.96 17.63 10.62
N ASP A 68 -2.10 17.00 10.85
CA ASP A 68 -3.29 17.15 10.02
C ASP A 68 -3.85 18.58 10.14
N TYR A 69 -3.71 19.38 9.10
CA TYR A 69 -4.29 20.72 8.99
C TYR A 69 -5.77 20.73 8.56
N GLY A 70 -6.52 19.70 8.90
CA GLY A 70 -7.98 19.72 8.77
C GLY A 70 -8.56 19.10 7.50
N HIS A 71 -7.77 18.31 6.80
CA HIS A 71 -8.28 17.46 5.73
C HIS A 71 -8.53 16.05 6.27
N ASP A 72 -9.77 15.62 6.20
CA ASP A 72 -10.36 14.32 6.51
C ASP A 72 -9.57 13.49 7.55
N ARG A 73 -10.00 13.52 8.81
CA ARG A 73 -9.32 12.92 9.98
C ARG A 73 -9.07 11.41 9.88
N GLU A 74 -9.45 10.79 8.80
CA GLU A 74 -9.33 9.36 8.56
C GLU A 74 -8.63 9.08 7.22
N THR A 75 -7.33 9.26 7.18
CA THR A 75 -6.49 8.76 6.09
C THR A 75 -5.89 7.41 6.45
N THR A 76 -5.56 6.61 5.44
CA THR A 76 -4.82 5.36 5.58
C THR A 76 -3.71 5.31 4.54
N ASN A 77 -2.57 4.77 4.94
CA ASN A 77 -1.48 4.51 4.01
C ASN A 77 -1.70 3.14 3.37
N VAL A 78 -1.75 3.12 2.05
CA VAL A 78 -1.94 1.92 1.26
C VAL A 78 -0.62 1.61 0.55
N ALA A 79 -0.01 0.47 0.90
CA ALA A 79 1.25 0.04 0.31
C ALA A 79 1.11 -0.20 -1.19
N ILE A 80 2.08 0.25 -1.99
CA ILE A 80 2.23 -0.17 -3.37
C ILE A 80 3.11 -1.42 -3.34
N VAL A 81 2.50 -2.56 -3.60
CA VAL A 81 3.22 -3.81 -3.74
C VAL A 81 3.69 -3.90 -5.18
N GLY A 82 4.99 -4.06 -5.38
CA GLY A 82 5.59 -4.25 -6.69
C GLY A 82 5.10 -5.53 -7.37
N GLU A 83 5.90 -6.13 -8.20
CA GLU A 83 5.63 -7.46 -8.73
C GLU A 83 5.32 -8.40 -7.58
N ILE A 84 4.17 -9.06 -7.64
CA ILE A 84 3.84 -10.07 -6.65
C ILE A 84 4.82 -11.20 -6.89
N SER A 85 5.88 -11.27 -6.09
CA SER A 85 6.83 -12.38 -6.10
C SER A 85 6.09 -13.68 -5.85
N CYS A 86 6.56 -14.78 -6.44
CA CYS A 86 6.02 -16.11 -6.21
C CYS A 86 5.83 -16.39 -4.71
N GLY A 87 4.60 -16.68 -4.28
CA GLY A 87 4.28 -17.00 -2.89
C GLY A 87 3.16 -16.14 -2.27
N PRO A 88 2.73 -16.49 -1.05
CA PRO A 88 1.72 -15.74 -0.31
C PRO A 88 2.21 -14.30 -0.06
N LEU A 89 1.28 -13.34 -0.09
CA LEU A 89 1.53 -11.94 0.26
C LEU A 89 1.91 -11.83 1.76
N SER A 90 3.14 -12.13 2.10
CA SER A 90 3.68 -11.88 3.44
C SER A 90 4.38 -10.53 3.48
N GLU A 91 4.29 -9.83 4.62
CA GLU A 91 4.92 -8.51 4.81
C GLU A 91 6.43 -8.49 4.55
N ALA A 92 7.09 -9.65 4.66
CA ALA A 92 8.55 -9.77 4.51
C ALA A 92 9.04 -9.93 3.05
N GLN A 93 8.14 -10.17 2.08
CA GLN A 93 8.49 -10.45 0.68
C GLN A 93 7.92 -9.42 -0.30
N GLN A 94 7.26 -8.38 0.19
CA GLN A 94 6.78 -7.29 -0.63
C GLN A 94 7.97 -6.39 -0.97
N GLU A 95 8.37 -6.30 -2.23
CA GLU A 95 9.10 -5.13 -2.70
C GLU A 95 8.16 -3.92 -2.55
N ASN A 96 8.26 -3.29 -1.40
CA ASN A 96 7.47 -2.12 -1.09
C ASN A 96 8.02 -0.95 -1.93
N ARG A 97 7.28 -0.56 -2.96
CA ARG A 97 7.63 0.56 -3.85
C ARG A 97 7.18 1.92 -3.29
N GLY A 98 6.60 1.93 -2.08
CA GLY A 98 6.11 3.14 -1.43
C GLY A 98 4.70 2.99 -0.90
N TYR A 99 4.12 4.11 -0.47
CA TYR A 99 2.75 4.17 0.04
C TYR A 99 2.00 5.34 -0.61
N ILE A 100 0.72 5.13 -0.85
CA ILE A 100 -0.20 6.22 -1.22
C ILE A 100 -1.09 6.49 -0.02
N ARG A 101 -1.11 7.74 0.44
CA ARG A 101 -2.01 8.19 1.51
C ARG A 101 -3.37 8.52 0.92
N LEU A 102 -4.40 7.84 1.38
CA LEU A 102 -5.76 7.99 0.87
C LEU A 102 -6.77 8.24 1.99
N PRO A 103 -7.83 9.04 1.75
CA PRO A 103 -8.95 9.15 2.67
C PRO A 103 -9.61 7.79 2.91
N ARG A 104 -9.95 7.48 4.16
CA ARG A 104 -10.71 6.26 4.50
C ARG A 104 -12.08 6.22 3.82
N SER A 105 -12.69 7.37 3.60
CA SER A 105 -13.93 7.48 2.81
C SER A 105 -13.78 6.98 1.38
N PHE A 106 -12.58 7.11 0.80
CA PHE A 106 -12.27 6.58 -0.54
C PHE A 106 -11.96 5.10 -0.53
N VAL A 107 -11.17 4.64 0.44
CA VAL A 107 -10.67 3.24 0.50
C VAL A 107 -11.71 2.31 1.12
N GLY A 108 -12.39 2.75 2.18
CA GLY A 108 -13.34 1.94 2.96
C GLY A 108 -12.67 1.27 4.16
N ALA A 109 -13.42 0.34 4.78
CA ALA A 109 -12.97 -0.40 5.96
C ALA A 109 -12.18 -1.66 5.56
N GLY A 110 -11.08 -1.92 6.29
CA GLY A 110 -10.23 -3.11 6.10
C GLY A 110 -8.79 -2.76 5.73
N GLU A 111 -8.03 -3.77 5.37
CA GLU A 111 -6.67 -3.64 4.88
C GLU A 111 -6.67 -3.65 3.35
N PHE A 112 -5.84 -2.78 2.77
CA PHE A 112 -5.74 -2.62 1.33
C PHE A 112 -4.29 -2.54 0.90
N PHE A 113 -4.05 -2.89 -0.35
CA PHE A 113 -2.77 -2.69 -1.01
C PHE A 113 -3.01 -2.32 -2.48
N PHE A 114 -2.03 -1.66 -3.08
CA PHE A 114 -1.99 -1.44 -4.51
C PHE A 114 -1.09 -2.47 -5.18
N LEU A 115 -1.47 -2.88 -6.38
CA LEU A 115 -0.60 -3.58 -7.30
C LEU A 115 -0.72 -2.95 -8.70
N GLU A 116 0.35 -3.05 -9.46
CA GLU A 116 0.40 -2.65 -10.86
C GLU A 116 -0.03 -3.83 -11.73
N ALA A 117 -0.98 -3.60 -12.61
CA ALA A 117 -1.45 -4.62 -13.54
C ALA A 117 -0.39 -4.94 -14.58
N LYS A 118 -0.20 -6.23 -14.90
CA LYS A 118 0.71 -6.69 -15.95
C LYS A 118 -0.01 -7.51 -16.98
N GLY A 119 0.40 -7.30 -18.22
CA GLY A 119 -0.16 -8.00 -19.38
C GLY A 119 -1.58 -7.57 -19.72
N ASP A 120 -2.21 -8.31 -20.61
CA ASP A 120 -3.50 -7.98 -21.23
C ASP A 120 -4.64 -8.95 -20.87
N SER A 121 -4.43 -9.84 -19.90
CA SER A 121 -5.41 -10.91 -19.59
C SER A 121 -6.74 -10.39 -19.02
N MET A 122 -6.82 -9.13 -18.62
CA MET A 122 -8.02 -8.50 -18.01
C MET A 122 -8.51 -7.29 -18.81
N ILE A 123 -8.10 -7.16 -20.07
CA ILE A 123 -8.37 -5.99 -20.90
C ILE A 123 -9.88 -5.75 -21.13
N ASN A 124 -10.68 -6.81 -21.26
CA ASN A 124 -12.12 -6.69 -21.46
C ASN A 124 -12.86 -6.29 -20.17
N ALA A 125 -12.23 -6.42 -19.01
CA ALA A 125 -12.70 -5.86 -17.75
C ALA A 125 -12.25 -4.40 -17.55
N GLY A 126 -11.59 -3.82 -18.57
CA GLY A 126 -11.07 -2.47 -18.51
C GLY A 126 -9.80 -2.33 -17.68
N ILE A 127 -9.05 -3.40 -17.45
CA ILE A 127 -7.74 -3.39 -16.76
C ILE A 127 -6.65 -3.57 -17.81
N GLU A 128 -5.80 -2.56 -17.94
CA GLU A 128 -4.69 -2.53 -18.89
C GLU A 128 -3.36 -2.61 -18.14
N GLU A 129 -2.32 -2.98 -18.87
CA GLU A 129 -0.95 -2.98 -18.32
C GLU A 129 -0.56 -1.59 -17.82
N GLY A 130 -0.01 -1.51 -16.61
CA GLY A 130 0.35 -0.25 -15.94
C GLY A 130 -0.75 0.35 -15.08
N ASP A 131 -2.00 -0.14 -15.15
CA ASP A 131 -3.07 0.32 -14.26
C ASP A 131 -2.73 0.01 -12.80
N LEU A 132 -3.03 0.96 -11.91
CA LEU A 132 -2.86 0.78 -10.47
C LEU A 132 -4.15 0.24 -9.85
N ILE A 133 -4.08 -0.97 -9.32
CA ILE A 133 -5.25 -1.72 -8.82
C ILE A 133 -5.29 -1.65 -7.30
N LEU A 134 -6.34 -1.07 -6.73
CA LEU A 134 -6.60 -1.10 -5.28
C LEU A 134 -7.29 -2.42 -4.93
N VAL A 135 -6.66 -3.22 -4.10
CA VAL A 135 -7.12 -4.53 -3.67
C VAL A 135 -7.42 -4.53 -2.19
N LYS A 136 -8.61 -5.01 -1.81
CA LYS A 136 -8.96 -5.30 -0.43
C LYS A 136 -8.41 -6.67 -0.06
N LYS A 137 -7.58 -6.73 0.98
CA LYS A 137 -6.98 -7.96 1.49
C LYS A 137 -8.06 -8.81 2.18
N GLN A 138 -8.38 -9.94 1.61
CA GLN A 138 -9.32 -10.92 2.15
C GLN A 138 -9.14 -12.28 1.47
N GLN A 139 -9.48 -13.35 2.18
CA GLN A 139 -9.33 -14.73 1.69
C GLN A 139 -10.60 -15.30 1.06
N GLU A 140 -11.71 -14.59 1.16
CA GLU A 140 -13.00 -14.99 0.61
C GLU A 140 -13.43 -14.05 -0.50
N ALA A 141 -14.03 -14.62 -1.55
CA ALA A 141 -14.62 -13.87 -2.64
C ALA A 141 -15.84 -14.59 -3.21
N GLU A 142 -16.69 -13.82 -3.87
CA GLU A 142 -17.89 -14.30 -4.54
C GLU A 142 -17.65 -14.46 -6.04
N ALA A 143 -18.39 -15.38 -6.69
CA ALA A 143 -18.36 -15.50 -8.14
C ALA A 143 -18.75 -14.15 -8.79
N GLY A 144 -18.07 -13.78 -9.86
CA GLY A 144 -18.19 -12.50 -10.55
C GLY A 144 -17.21 -11.43 -10.08
N GLN A 145 -16.55 -11.59 -8.93
CA GLN A 145 -15.55 -10.63 -8.45
C GLN A 145 -14.20 -10.83 -9.14
N ILE A 146 -13.48 -9.73 -9.35
CA ILE A 146 -12.08 -9.79 -9.81
C ILE A 146 -11.19 -9.95 -8.58
N VAL A 147 -10.35 -10.98 -8.59
CA VAL A 147 -9.52 -11.38 -7.45
C VAL A 147 -8.04 -11.41 -7.81
N VAL A 148 -7.22 -11.16 -6.80
CA VAL A 148 -5.82 -11.55 -6.80
C VAL A 148 -5.76 -12.94 -6.16
N ALA A 149 -5.32 -13.92 -6.93
CA ALA A 149 -5.23 -15.30 -6.49
C ALA A 149 -3.80 -15.82 -6.63
N LEU A 150 -3.38 -16.66 -5.70
CA LEU A 150 -2.14 -17.40 -5.76
C LEU A 150 -2.40 -18.75 -6.43
N VAL A 151 -1.74 -19.01 -7.54
CA VAL A 151 -1.82 -20.23 -8.33
C VAL A 151 -0.40 -20.70 -8.62
N GLU A 152 -0.04 -21.92 -8.24
CA GLU A 152 1.29 -22.50 -8.47
C GLU A 152 2.45 -21.57 -8.04
N ASN A 153 2.28 -20.90 -6.89
CA ASN A 153 3.18 -19.89 -6.34
C ASN A 153 3.29 -18.58 -7.15
N GLU A 154 2.44 -18.36 -8.13
CA GLU A 154 2.35 -17.10 -8.85
C GLU A 154 1.05 -16.39 -8.56
N ASN A 155 1.13 -15.09 -8.32
CA ASN A 155 -0.07 -14.28 -8.14
C ASN A 155 -0.64 -13.88 -9.50
N THR A 156 -1.95 -13.99 -9.65
CA THR A 156 -2.65 -13.67 -10.87
C THR A 156 -3.91 -12.87 -10.61
N LEU A 157 -4.24 -11.97 -11.52
CA LEU A 157 -5.48 -11.17 -11.49
C LEU A 157 -6.46 -11.77 -12.49
N LYS A 158 -7.60 -12.26 -12.01
CA LYS A 158 -8.64 -12.91 -12.83
C LYS A 158 -10.02 -12.65 -12.22
N ARG A 159 -11.07 -12.89 -13.03
CA ARG A 159 -12.43 -12.99 -12.48
C ARG A 159 -12.63 -14.36 -11.87
N LEU A 160 -13.14 -14.40 -10.65
CA LEU A 160 -13.58 -15.62 -10.00
C LEU A 160 -14.96 -16.01 -10.55
N GLU A 161 -15.08 -17.21 -11.09
CA GLU A 161 -16.32 -17.73 -11.61
C GLU A 161 -16.65 -19.10 -11.02
N PHE A 162 -17.93 -19.51 -11.07
CA PHE A 162 -18.38 -20.79 -10.56
C PHE A 162 -19.01 -21.67 -11.65
N ASP A 163 -18.34 -22.78 -11.94
CA ASP A 163 -18.86 -23.79 -12.88
C ASP A 163 -19.91 -24.67 -12.17
N ARG A 164 -21.17 -24.45 -12.49
CA ARG A 164 -22.30 -25.23 -11.90
C ARG A 164 -22.28 -26.71 -12.27
N ARG A 165 -21.74 -27.07 -13.45
CA ARG A 165 -21.66 -28.48 -13.90
C ARG A 165 -20.59 -29.23 -13.15
N ARG A 166 -19.40 -28.61 -13.01
CA ARG A 166 -18.25 -29.19 -12.29
C ARG A 166 -18.32 -28.92 -10.79
N ARG A 167 -19.25 -28.05 -10.35
CA ARG A 167 -19.42 -27.64 -8.96
C ARG A 167 -18.13 -27.13 -8.30
N ARG A 168 -17.36 -26.31 -9.04
CA ARG A 168 -16.08 -25.75 -8.59
C ARG A 168 -15.87 -24.34 -9.12
N TYR A 169 -15.09 -23.58 -8.39
CA TYR A 169 -14.62 -22.28 -8.84
C TYR A 169 -13.51 -22.44 -9.88
N TYR A 170 -13.39 -21.42 -10.72
CA TYR A 170 -12.31 -21.27 -11.70
C TYR A 170 -11.97 -19.81 -11.86
N LEU A 171 -10.79 -19.52 -12.42
CA LEU A 171 -10.33 -18.18 -12.71
C LEU A 171 -10.50 -17.92 -14.21
N HIS A 172 -11.30 -16.90 -14.52
CA HIS A 172 -11.62 -16.48 -15.87
C HIS A 172 -10.81 -15.25 -16.27
N PRO A 173 -9.99 -15.33 -17.33
CA PRO A 173 -9.36 -14.16 -17.92
C PRO A 173 -10.40 -13.36 -18.69
N GLU A 174 -10.38 -12.06 -18.58
CA GLU A 174 -11.20 -11.12 -19.36
C GLU A 174 -10.49 -10.77 -20.69
N ASN A 175 -10.09 -11.80 -21.43
CA ASN A 175 -9.50 -11.69 -22.75
C ASN A 175 -9.57 -13.06 -23.43
N GLU A 176 -10.19 -13.11 -24.60
CA GLU A 176 -10.41 -14.33 -25.39
C GLU A 176 -9.12 -15.05 -25.83
N LYS A 177 -7.96 -14.39 -25.75
CA LYS A 177 -6.66 -15.01 -26.04
C LYS A 177 -6.25 -16.05 -25.00
N TYR A 178 -6.87 -16.03 -23.83
CA TYR A 178 -6.50 -16.87 -22.68
C TYR A 178 -7.66 -17.81 -22.33
N SER A 179 -7.32 -18.99 -21.84
CA SER A 179 -8.30 -19.98 -21.38
C SER A 179 -8.59 -19.88 -19.90
N ASP A 180 -9.78 -20.36 -19.51
CA ASP A 180 -10.17 -20.54 -18.10
C ASP A 180 -9.16 -21.43 -17.36
N MET A 181 -8.86 -21.03 -16.11
CA MET A 181 -7.92 -21.73 -15.26
C MET A 181 -8.68 -22.49 -14.17
N TYR A 182 -8.73 -23.81 -14.30
CA TYR A 182 -9.27 -24.71 -13.27
C TYR A 182 -8.13 -25.20 -12.39
N VAL A 183 -8.06 -24.69 -11.16
CA VAL A 183 -7.00 -25.02 -10.21
C VAL A 183 -7.52 -25.93 -9.08
N ASP A 184 -6.70 -26.85 -8.60
CA ASP A 184 -7.10 -27.74 -7.50
C ASP A 184 -7.09 -27.04 -6.16
N ARG A 185 -6.19 -26.08 -6.00
CA ARG A 185 -6.10 -25.21 -4.82
C ARG A 185 -6.13 -23.74 -5.28
N LEU A 186 -7.15 -23.05 -4.85
CA LEU A 186 -7.33 -21.62 -5.08
C LEU A 186 -7.11 -20.89 -3.75
N GLU A 187 -6.13 -20.02 -3.72
CA GLU A 187 -5.84 -19.17 -2.57
C GLU A 187 -6.04 -17.70 -2.95
N ILE A 188 -7.10 -17.10 -2.40
CA ILE A 188 -7.43 -15.70 -2.66
C ILE A 188 -6.59 -14.83 -1.72
N GLN A 189 -5.88 -13.85 -2.28
CA GLN A 189 -5.09 -12.86 -1.56
C GLN A 189 -5.88 -11.57 -1.34
N GLY A 190 -6.85 -11.28 -2.22
CA GLY A 190 -7.71 -10.11 -2.11
C GLY A 190 -8.66 -9.96 -3.28
N VAL A 191 -9.57 -9.00 -3.12
CA VAL A 191 -10.60 -8.64 -4.10
C VAL A 191 -10.36 -7.23 -4.60
N VAL A 192 -10.45 -7.01 -5.92
CA VAL A 192 -10.30 -5.69 -6.54
C VAL A 192 -11.41 -4.78 -6.08
N SER A 193 -11.03 -3.63 -5.55
CA SER A 193 -11.95 -2.59 -5.09
C SER A 193 -12.07 -1.45 -6.10
N LYS A 194 -10.94 -0.99 -6.63
CA LYS A 194 -10.89 0.13 -7.59
C LYS A 194 -9.73 -0.04 -8.57
N ILE A 195 -9.87 0.61 -9.72
CA ILE A 195 -8.85 0.72 -10.76
C ILE A 195 -8.53 2.20 -10.91
N ILE A 196 -7.25 2.55 -10.85
CA ILE A 196 -6.75 3.90 -11.09
C ILE A 196 -5.98 3.86 -12.40
N LYS A 197 -6.34 4.71 -13.31
CA LYS A 197 -5.75 4.81 -14.65
C LYS A 197 -5.10 6.16 -14.84
N ASP A 198 -3.96 6.16 -15.49
CA ASP A 198 -3.40 7.39 -16.02
C ASP A 198 -4.16 7.80 -17.28
N PRO A 199 -4.52 9.08 -17.43
CA PRO A 199 -5.12 9.57 -18.66
C PRO A 199 -4.12 9.40 -19.82
N LYS A 200 -4.58 8.74 -20.88
CA LYS A 200 -3.81 8.62 -22.14
C LYS A 200 -3.96 9.89 -22.96
#